data_2c265579a8dc42ecff134cd130ccb69e
#
_entry.id   2c265579a8dc42ecff134cd130ccb69e
#
_cell.length_a   1.000
_cell.length_b   1.000
_cell.length_c   1.000
_cell.angle_alpha   90.00
_cell.angle_beta   90.00
_cell.angle_gamma   90.00
#
_symmetry.space_group_name_H-M   'P 1'
#
loop_
_entity.id
_entity.type
_entity.pdbx_description
1 polymer ?
#
loop_
_entity_poly.entity_id
_entity_poly.type
_entity_poly.pdbx_seq_one_letter_code
_entity_poly.pdbx_strand_id
1 'polypeptide(L)'
;MNTLLRPLEAQWDRLRRGKGARLKRPICLSLSAVIVVGLLFAVAFIMIPSLRESGNEFVRSVPAYVEEIEQWWMNVVQFAAKYNIVLPEYAIDAEALTEKITAFINREGSGIITVTLGAATSILSGLIDVLLAFVFALYLLAKKEVVAAHLKRLTETVLPPRSARRFLSIVRLTNQTFSNFVSGQLTEAAIIGVLCFAGMLLLRIPFAGAVSIFVAVTALIPIFGAWLGGGIGALLILLAEPVKAVWFVTFLLILQQLEGNLIYPRVVGKSVGLPGILVLMAVTIGGEAFGVLGMLFSVPVCAVLYSLYLEFMKNRPRHDDPLE
;
A
#
# COMPACT_ATOMS: atom_id res chain seq x y z
N MET A 1 -0.38 -15.09 1.80
CA MET A 1 -1.03 -16.40 1.60
C MET A 1 -1.34 -17.15 2.89
N ASN A 2 -0.38 -17.38 3.80
CA ASN A 2 -0.67 -18.11 5.05
C ASN A 2 -1.71 -17.42 5.95
N THR A 3 -1.81 -16.09 5.89
CA THR A 3 -2.78 -15.26 6.61
C THR A 3 -4.21 -15.45 6.10
N LEU A 4 -4.38 -15.65 4.79
CA LEU A 4 -5.67 -15.96 4.17
C LEU A 4 -6.02 -17.46 4.30
N LEU A 5 -5.01 -18.33 4.33
CA LEU A 5 -5.19 -19.76 4.44
C LEU A 5 -5.83 -20.18 5.78
N ARG A 6 -5.38 -19.58 6.89
CA ARG A 6 -5.88 -19.92 8.24
C ARG A 6 -7.40 -19.71 8.42
N PRO A 7 -8.00 -18.55 8.05
CA PRO A 7 -9.44 -18.37 8.14
C PRO A 7 -10.21 -19.28 7.19
N LEU A 8 -9.69 -19.56 6.00
CA LEU A 8 -10.30 -20.50 5.04
C LEU A 8 -10.31 -21.94 5.58
N GLU A 9 -9.21 -22.37 6.19
CA GLU A 9 -9.14 -23.68 6.86
C GLU A 9 -10.10 -23.77 8.05
N ALA A 10 -10.26 -22.69 8.83
CA ALA A 10 -11.18 -22.61 9.95
C ALA A 10 -12.65 -22.64 9.48
N GLN A 11 -12.99 -21.96 8.38
CA GLN A 11 -14.31 -22.02 7.77
C GLN A 11 -14.62 -23.40 7.19
N TRP A 12 -13.65 -24.05 6.56
CA TRP A 12 -13.79 -25.40 6.05
C TRP A 12 -14.13 -26.40 7.17
N ASP A 13 -13.44 -26.30 8.33
CA ASP A 13 -13.71 -27.16 9.49
C ASP A 13 -15.12 -26.95 10.06
N ARG A 14 -15.62 -25.71 10.04
CA ARG A 14 -17.01 -25.40 10.44
C ARG A 14 -18.06 -25.98 9.47
N LEU A 15 -17.79 -25.84 8.15
CA LEU A 15 -18.76 -26.30 7.12
C LEU A 15 -18.81 -27.79 6.94
N ARG A 16 -17.69 -28.50 7.02
CA ARG A 16 -17.63 -29.94 6.72
C ARG A 16 -17.43 -30.86 7.93
N ARG A 17 -17.54 -30.35 9.17
CA ARG A 17 -17.44 -31.15 10.41
C ARG A 17 -16.30 -32.20 10.38
N GLY A 18 -15.11 -31.80 9.87
CA GLY A 18 -13.92 -32.66 9.86
C GLY A 18 -13.86 -33.73 8.74
N LYS A 19 -14.86 -33.85 7.87
CA LYS A 19 -14.84 -34.80 6.74
C LYS A 19 -14.06 -34.18 5.55
N GLY A 20 -13.01 -34.86 5.07
CA GLY A 20 -12.25 -34.47 3.90
C GLY A 20 -10.87 -33.82 4.21
N ALA A 21 -10.21 -34.22 5.28
CA ALA A 21 -8.90 -33.69 5.71
C ALA A 21 -7.81 -33.72 4.62
N ARG A 22 -7.82 -34.72 3.72
CA ARG A 22 -6.85 -34.81 2.61
C ARG A 22 -7.07 -33.75 1.53
N LEU A 23 -8.32 -33.32 1.28
CA LEU A 23 -8.66 -32.32 0.26
C LEU A 23 -8.71 -30.88 0.83
N LYS A 24 -8.80 -30.71 2.15
CA LYS A 24 -8.85 -29.42 2.82
C LYS A 24 -7.71 -28.51 2.38
N ARG A 25 -6.50 -29.00 2.51
CA ARG A 25 -5.29 -28.21 2.30
C ARG A 25 -5.08 -27.78 0.84
N PRO A 26 -5.14 -28.69 -0.17
CA PRO A 26 -5.00 -28.27 -1.55
C PRO A 26 -6.11 -27.31 -2.00
N ILE A 27 -7.37 -27.51 -1.57
CA ILE A 27 -8.49 -26.64 -1.94
C ILE A 27 -8.34 -25.25 -1.30
N CYS A 28 -8.05 -25.17 0.01
CA CYS A 28 -7.84 -23.88 0.66
C CYS A 28 -6.62 -23.13 0.11
N LEU A 29 -5.55 -23.86 -0.28
CA LEU A 29 -4.38 -23.29 -0.95
C LEU A 29 -4.74 -22.73 -2.34
N SER A 30 -5.42 -23.52 -3.16
CA SER A 30 -5.86 -23.08 -4.49
C SER A 30 -6.81 -21.89 -4.38
N LEU A 31 -7.75 -21.91 -3.44
CA LEU A 31 -8.69 -20.81 -3.23
C LEU A 31 -7.96 -19.53 -2.76
N SER A 32 -7.03 -19.63 -1.81
CA SER A 32 -6.24 -18.47 -1.38
C SER A 32 -5.35 -17.92 -2.50
N ALA A 33 -4.85 -18.80 -3.35
CA ALA A 33 -4.07 -18.44 -4.52
C ALA A 33 -4.94 -17.71 -5.55
N VAL A 34 -6.10 -18.25 -5.88
CA VAL A 34 -7.06 -17.62 -6.82
C VAL A 34 -7.51 -16.25 -6.30
N ILE A 35 -7.76 -16.12 -4.98
CA ILE A 35 -8.13 -14.82 -4.39
C ILE A 35 -7.00 -13.80 -4.56
N VAL A 36 -5.75 -14.16 -4.27
CA VAL A 36 -4.62 -13.23 -4.39
C VAL A 36 -4.37 -12.83 -5.84
N VAL A 37 -4.33 -13.81 -6.75
CA VAL A 37 -4.14 -13.56 -8.18
C VAL A 37 -5.32 -12.79 -8.75
N GLY A 38 -6.55 -13.17 -8.41
CA GLY A 38 -7.76 -12.48 -8.83
C GLY A 38 -7.81 -11.03 -8.36
N LEU A 39 -7.36 -10.74 -7.13
CA LEU A 39 -7.25 -9.38 -6.61
C LEU A 39 -6.24 -8.55 -7.42
N LEU A 40 -5.05 -9.11 -7.69
CA LEU A 40 -4.02 -8.42 -8.49
C LEU A 40 -4.50 -8.14 -9.92
N PHE A 41 -5.16 -9.11 -10.55
CA PHE A 41 -5.77 -8.92 -11.88
C PHE A 41 -6.91 -7.92 -11.86
N ALA A 42 -7.78 -7.94 -10.85
CA ALA A 42 -8.88 -7.00 -10.70
C ALA A 42 -8.35 -5.55 -10.56
N VAL A 43 -7.32 -5.35 -9.72
CA VAL A 43 -6.66 -4.06 -9.57
C VAL A 43 -6.09 -3.59 -10.90
N ALA A 44 -5.31 -4.41 -11.59
CA ALA A 44 -4.71 -4.05 -12.87
C ALA A 44 -5.78 -3.77 -13.94
N PHE A 45 -6.81 -4.62 -14.02
CA PHE A 45 -7.88 -4.52 -15.01
C PHE A 45 -8.78 -3.31 -14.81
N ILE A 46 -8.99 -2.87 -13.57
CA ILE A 46 -9.78 -1.68 -13.25
C ILE A 46 -8.93 -0.41 -13.40
N MET A 47 -7.68 -0.45 -12.94
CA MET A 47 -6.80 0.74 -12.95
C MET A 47 -6.34 1.14 -14.35
N ILE A 48 -5.89 0.18 -15.17
CA ILE A 48 -5.31 0.51 -16.47
C ILE A 48 -6.30 1.25 -17.39
N PRO A 49 -7.56 0.80 -17.58
CA PRO A 49 -8.55 1.56 -18.35
C PRO A 49 -8.87 2.93 -17.73
N SER A 50 -9.10 2.98 -16.41
CA SER A 50 -9.44 4.24 -15.74
C SER A 50 -8.33 5.29 -15.85
N LEU A 51 -7.05 4.89 -15.77
CA LEU A 51 -5.91 5.77 -15.99
C LEU A 51 -5.84 6.27 -17.44
N ARG A 52 -6.15 5.41 -18.42
CA ARG A 52 -6.18 5.80 -19.83
C ARG A 52 -7.32 6.77 -20.14
N GLU A 53 -8.52 6.48 -19.66
CA GLU A 53 -9.67 7.35 -19.85
C GLU A 53 -9.43 8.72 -19.21
N SER A 54 -9.01 8.75 -17.95
CA SER A 54 -8.68 9.99 -17.24
C SER A 54 -7.55 10.77 -17.91
N GLY A 55 -6.52 10.10 -18.37
CA GLY A 55 -5.41 10.73 -19.09
C GLY A 55 -5.85 11.35 -20.44
N ASN A 56 -6.69 10.64 -21.20
CA ASN A 56 -7.22 11.15 -22.46
C ASN A 56 -8.21 12.31 -22.27
N GLU A 57 -9.06 12.21 -21.24
CA GLU A 57 -10.01 13.26 -20.88
C GLU A 57 -9.29 14.52 -20.41
N PHE A 58 -8.21 14.36 -19.64
CA PHE A 58 -7.34 15.47 -19.25
C PHE A 58 -6.78 16.20 -20.46
N VAL A 59 -6.11 15.50 -21.39
CA VAL A 59 -5.50 16.14 -22.57
C VAL A 59 -6.56 16.94 -23.35
N ARG A 60 -7.77 16.43 -23.44
CA ARG A 60 -8.91 17.13 -24.11
C ARG A 60 -9.42 18.31 -23.32
N SER A 61 -9.34 18.28 -22.01
CA SER A 61 -9.88 19.33 -21.11
C SER A 61 -8.87 20.44 -20.82
N VAL A 62 -7.57 20.24 -21.11
CA VAL A 62 -6.53 21.26 -20.89
C VAL A 62 -6.88 22.61 -21.49
N PRO A 63 -7.35 22.74 -22.75
CA PRO A 63 -7.71 24.04 -23.32
C PRO A 63 -8.81 24.74 -22.53
N ALA A 64 -9.84 24.02 -22.14
CA ALA A 64 -10.96 24.57 -21.38
C ALA A 64 -10.51 25.06 -19.98
N TYR A 65 -9.61 24.35 -19.31
CA TYR A 65 -9.08 24.78 -18.01
C TYR A 65 -8.20 26.02 -18.11
N VAL A 66 -7.43 26.14 -19.19
CA VAL A 66 -6.62 27.35 -19.44
C VAL A 66 -7.52 28.55 -19.65
N GLU A 67 -8.60 28.41 -20.42
CA GLU A 67 -9.61 29.47 -20.62
C GLU A 67 -10.32 29.84 -19.31
N GLU A 68 -10.69 28.86 -18.45
CA GLU A 68 -11.28 29.12 -17.14
C GLU A 68 -10.34 29.88 -16.21
N ILE A 69 -9.04 29.51 -16.20
CA ILE A 69 -8.00 30.20 -15.41
C ILE A 69 -7.85 31.64 -15.91
N GLU A 70 -7.83 31.86 -17.21
CA GLU A 70 -7.76 33.18 -17.82
C GLU A 70 -8.98 34.05 -17.42
N GLN A 71 -10.19 33.51 -17.54
CA GLN A 71 -11.40 34.21 -17.12
C GLN A 71 -11.40 34.51 -15.62
N TRP A 72 -10.98 33.56 -14.80
CA TRP A 72 -10.83 33.78 -13.35
C TRP A 72 -9.82 34.87 -13.04
N TRP A 73 -8.66 34.86 -13.72
CA TRP A 73 -7.65 35.90 -13.58
C TRP A 73 -8.17 37.27 -13.97
N MET A 74 -8.86 37.37 -15.09
CA MET A 74 -9.50 38.61 -15.54
C MET A 74 -10.53 39.16 -14.52
N ASN A 75 -11.31 38.27 -13.91
CA ASN A 75 -12.24 38.63 -12.84
C ASN A 75 -11.48 39.15 -11.59
N VAL A 76 -10.36 38.55 -11.22
CA VAL A 76 -9.52 39.00 -10.12
C VAL A 76 -8.92 40.37 -10.41
N VAL A 77 -8.42 40.61 -11.63
CA VAL A 77 -7.88 41.88 -12.06
C VAL A 77 -8.96 42.99 -12.04
N GLN A 78 -10.17 42.70 -12.56
CA GLN A 78 -11.28 43.62 -12.48
C GLN A 78 -11.73 43.92 -11.06
N PHE A 79 -11.74 42.93 -10.19
CA PHE A 79 -12.06 43.11 -8.78
C PHE A 79 -10.99 43.99 -8.07
N ALA A 80 -9.70 43.74 -8.31
CA ALA A 80 -8.61 44.54 -7.79
C ALA A 80 -8.62 45.98 -8.28
N ALA A 81 -8.95 46.21 -9.57
CA ALA A 81 -9.10 47.53 -10.16
C ALA A 81 -10.21 48.36 -9.48
N LYS A 82 -11.30 47.69 -9.04
CA LYS A 82 -12.38 48.36 -8.28
C LYS A 82 -11.89 48.93 -6.93
N TYR A 83 -10.82 48.41 -6.38
CA TYR A 83 -10.18 48.85 -5.11
C TYR A 83 -8.91 49.66 -5.33
N ASN A 84 -8.66 50.17 -6.55
CA ASN A 84 -7.44 50.90 -6.94
C ASN A 84 -6.12 50.12 -6.70
N ILE A 85 -6.20 48.78 -6.70
CA ILE A 85 -5.03 47.92 -6.62
C ILE A 85 -4.60 47.58 -8.05
N VAL A 86 -3.46 48.12 -8.47
CA VAL A 86 -2.87 47.80 -9.77
C VAL A 86 -2.16 46.46 -9.67
N LEU A 87 -2.77 45.42 -10.19
CA LEU A 87 -2.07 44.12 -10.38
C LEU A 87 -1.27 44.18 -11.67
N PRO A 88 -0.07 43.56 -11.70
CA PRO A 88 0.72 43.49 -12.93
C PRO A 88 -0.12 42.72 -14.00
N GLU A 89 -0.15 43.32 -15.18
CA GLU A 89 -0.85 42.78 -16.35
C GLU A 89 -0.04 41.57 -16.87
N TYR A 90 -0.15 40.45 -16.19
CA TYR A 90 0.30 39.15 -16.70
C TYR A 90 -0.76 38.67 -17.70
N ALA A 91 -0.51 38.94 -18.98
CA ALA A 91 -1.21 38.23 -20.03
C ALA A 91 -0.80 36.75 -19.94
N ILE A 92 -1.68 35.92 -19.40
CA ILE A 92 -1.50 34.47 -19.49
C ILE A 92 -1.74 34.15 -20.97
N ASP A 93 -0.65 33.89 -21.70
CA ASP A 93 -0.75 33.43 -23.07
C ASP A 93 -1.30 31.99 -23.04
N ALA A 94 -2.62 31.91 -23.15
CA ALA A 94 -3.38 30.65 -23.08
C ALA A 94 -2.93 29.66 -24.17
N GLU A 95 -2.59 30.17 -25.37
CA GLU A 95 -2.09 29.35 -26.47
C GLU A 95 -0.70 28.77 -26.14
N ALA A 96 0.24 29.61 -25.69
CA ALA A 96 1.58 29.19 -25.32
C ALA A 96 1.58 28.23 -24.10
N LEU A 97 0.66 28.45 -23.15
CA LEU A 97 0.52 27.58 -21.98
C LEU A 97 -0.08 26.21 -22.39
N THR A 98 -1.12 26.22 -23.22
CA THR A 98 -1.73 25.02 -23.76
C THR A 98 -0.75 24.22 -24.62
N GLU A 99 0.05 24.89 -25.46
CA GLU A 99 1.08 24.27 -26.28
C GLU A 99 2.19 23.66 -25.41
N LYS A 100 2.66 24.36 -24.39
CA LYS A 100 3.67 23.84 -23.45
C LYS A 100 3.14 22.64 -22.66
N ILE A 101 1.91 22.71 -22.16
CA ILE A 101 1.30 21.60 -21.41
C ILE A 101 1.08 20.39 -22.31
N THR A 102 0.52 20.59 -23.50
CA THR A 102 0.32 19.50 -24.46
C THR A 102 1.62 18.94 -25.02
N ALA A 103 2.63 19.79 -25.27
CA ALA A 103 3.98 19.35 -25.65
C ALA A 103 4.66 18.56 -24.52
N PHE A 104 4.53 19.01 -23.26
CA PHE A 104 5.03 18.29 -22.10
C PHE A 104 4.33 16.92 -21.96
N ILE A 105 3.01 16.88 -22.06
CA ILE A 105 2.24 15.65 -21.98
C ILE A 105 2.57 14.72 -23.15
N ASN A 106 2.70 15.25 -24.37
CA ASN A 106 3.06 14.45 -25.52
C ASN A 106 4.51 13.95 -25.47
N ARG A 107 5.43 14.73 -24.89
CA ARG A 107 6.83 14.37 -24.74
C ARG A 107 7.05 13.40 -23.57
N GLU A 108 6.48 13.69 -22.42
CA GLU A 108 6.56 12.86 -21.22
C GLU A 108 5.46 11.77 -21.21
N GLY A 109 4.29 12.04 -21.80
CA GLY A 109 3.21 11.08 -21.98
C GLY A 109 3.56 10.00 -23.03
N SER A 110 4.38 10.31 -24.04
CA SER A 110 5.00 9.26 -24.87
C SER A 110 5.98 8.41 -24.04
N GLY A 111 6.64 9.01 -23.06
CA GLY A 111 7.37 8.27 -22.01
C GLY A 111 6.46 7.39 -21.17
N ILE A 112 5.28 7.87 -20.78
CA ILE A 112 4.27 7.07 -20.07
C ILE A 112 3.70 5.95 -20.98
N ILE A 113 3.50 6.20 -22.26
CA ILE A 113 3.09 5.17 -23.25
C ILE A 113 4.23 4.18 -23.52
N THR A 114 5.46 4.62 -23.64
CA THR A 114 6.65 3.74 -23.76
C THR A 114 6.95 3.03 -22.45
N VAL A 115 6.75 3.65 -21.31
CA VAL A 115 6.79 3.01 -19.98
C VAL A 115 5.64 2.01 -19.85
N THR A 116 4.45 2.31 -20.40
CA THR A 116 3.30 1.37 -20.38
C THR A 116 3.51 0.21 -21.35
N LEU A 117 4.10 0.43 -22.54
CA LEU A 117 4.52 -0.62 -23.48
C LEU A 117 5.76 -1.36 -22.98
N GLY A 118 6.74 -0.67 -22.41
CA GLY A 118 7.88 -1.24 -21.70
C GLY A 118 7.46 -1.96 -20.42
N ALA A 119 6.44 -1.45 -19.71
CA ALA A 119 5.82 -2.15 -18.60
C ALA A 119 5.03 -3.38 -19.08
N ALA A 120 4.41 -3.37 -20.25
CA ALA A 120 3.74 -4.55 -20.79
C ALA A 120 4.76 -5.65 -21.14
N THR A 121 5.93 -5.31 -21.70
CA THR A 121 7.04 -6.27 -21.92
C THR A 121 7.73 -6.64 -20.62
N SER A 122 7.87 -5.70 -19.66
CA SER A 122 8.36 -5.97 -18.29
C SER A 122 7.35 -6.75 -17.47
N ILE A 123 6.05 -6.58 -17.70
CA ILE A 123 4.98 -7.39 -17.12
C ILE A 123 5.06 -8.83 -17.68
N LEU A 124 5.39 -9.01 -18.95
CA LEU A 124 5.53 -10.36 -19.54
C LEU A 124 6.74 -11.10 -18.97
N SER A 125 7.90 -10.44 -18.81
CA SER A 125 9.07 -11.01 -18.12
C SER A 125 8.81 -11.14 -16.61
N GLY A 126 8.23 -10.12 -15.97
CA GLY A 126 7.83 -10.17 -14.57
C GLY A 126 6.70 -11.18 -14.30
N LEU A 127 5.85 -11.51 -15.27
CA LEU A 127 4.81 -12.54 -15.14
C LEU A 127 5.42 -13.93 -14.92
N ILE A 128 6.51 -14.23 -15.60
CA ILE A 128 7.26 -15.49 -15.42
C ILE A 128 7.84 -15.53 -14.01
N ASP A 129 8.48 -14.44 -13.55
CA ASP A 129 9.06 -14.35 -12.22
C ASP A 129 7.99 -14.42 -11.12
N VAL A 130 6.88 -13.72 -11.31
CA VAL A 130 5.72 -13.79 -10.40
C VAL A 130 5.11 -15.19 -10.41
N LEU A 131 4.98 -15.84 -11.57
CA LEU A 131 4.47 -17.20 -11.68
C LEU A 131 5.40 -18.20 -10.97
N LEU A 132 6.71 -18.11 -11.21
CA LEU A 132 7.70 -18.94 -10.55
C LEU A 132 7.70 -18.72 -9.04
N ALA A 133 7.72 -17.47 -8.59
CA ALA A 133 7.61 -17.12 -7.17
C ALA A 133 6.29 -17.63 -6.55
N PHE A 134 5.20 -17.56 -7.29
CA PHE A 134 3.90 -18.05 -6.86
C PHE A 134 3.87 -19.58 -6.75
N VAL A 135 4.36 -20.30 -7.76
CA VAL A 135 4.49 -21.78 -7.73
C VAL A 135 5.39 -22.21 -6.56
N PHE A 136 6.53 -21.52 -6.39
CA PHE A 136 7.44 -21.79 -5.27
C PHE A 136 6.77 -21.53 -3.91
N ALA A 137 6.04 -20.42 -3.77
CA ALA A 137 5.30 -20.10 -2.56
C ALA A 137 4.22 -21.14 -2.25
N LEU A 138 3.47 -21.60 -3.27
CA LEU A 138 2.49 -22.68 -3.13
C LEU A 138 3.14 -24.00 -2.69
N TYR A 139 4.28 -24.36 -3.32
CA TYR A 139 5.00 -25.58 -2.95
C TYR A 139 5.52 -25.50 -1.52
N LEU A 140 6.12 -24.38 -1.13
CA LEU A 140 6.62 -24.15 0.23
C LEU A 140 5.48 -24.20 1.26
N LEU A 141 4.33 -23.60 0.93
CA LEU A 141 3.15 -23.57 1.80
C LEU A 141 2.52 -24.97 1.93
N ALA A 142 2.50 -25.75 0.84
CA ALA A 142 2.04 -27.13 0.85
C ALA A 142 2.90 -28.04 1.74
N LYS A 143 4.21 -27.79 1.74
CA LYS A 143 5.21 -28.59 2.48
C LYS A 143 5.73 -27.91 3.76
N LYS A 144 5.09 -26.80 4.21
CA LYS A 144 5.58 -25.97 5.33
C LYS A 144 5.93 -26.75 6.60
N GLU A 145 5.13 -27.76 6.93
CA GLU A 145 5.34 -28.56 8.14
C GLU A 145 6.54 -29.49 8.02
N VAL A 146 6.70 -30.09 6.83
CA VAL A 146 7.85 -30.96 6.54
C VAL A 146 9.14 -30.13 6.57
N VAL A 147 9.15 -28.99 5.90
CA VAL A 147 10.30 -28.07 5.89
C VAL A 147 10.60 -27.59 7.31
N ALA A 148 9.60 -27.15 8.06
CA ALA A 148 9.78 -26.71 9.45
C ALA A 148 10.33 -27.81 10.36
N ALA A 149 9.88 -29.06 10.19
CA ALA A 149 10.38 -30.20 10.95
C ALA A 149 11.83 -30.52 10.62
N HIS A 150 12.22 -30.46 9.34
CA HIS A 150 13.61 -30.67 8.93
C HIS A 150 14.53 -29.55 9.45
N LEU A 151 14.12 -28.28 9.31
CA LEU A 151 14.88 -27.14 9.83
C LEU A 151 15.03 -27.22 11.36
N LYS A 152 13.98 -27.62 12.08
CA LYS A 152 14.05 -27.83 13.52
C LYS A 152 15.05 -28.93 13.89
N ARG A 153 14.98 -30.09 13.23
CA ARG A 153 15.93 -31.20 13.46
C ARG A 153 17.38 -30.79 13.16
N LEU A 154 17.59 -30.08 12.05
CA LEU A 154 18.90 -29.55 11.68
C LEU A 154 19.43 -28.62 12.77
N THR A 155 18.61 -27.69 13.25
CA THR A 155 18.98 -26.75 14.32
C THR A 155 19.34 -27.50 15.61
N GLU A 156 18.56 -28.50 16.00
CA GLU A 156 18.77 -29.29 17.20
C GLU A 156 20.02 -30.21 17.10
N THR A 157 20.42 -30.57 15.87
CA THR A 157 21.62 -31.40 15.63
C THR A 157 22.91 -30.58 15.61
N VAL A 158 22.85 -29.37 15.00
CA VAL A 158 24.02 -28.51 14.78
C VAL A 158 24.36 -27.65 15.99
N LEU A 159 23.34 -27.17 16.71
CA LEU A 159 23.53 -26.23 17.81
C LEU A 159 23.42 -26.90 19.18
N PRO A 160 24.21 -26.43 20.19
CA PRO A 160 24.05 -26.85 21.58
C PRO A 160 22.58 -26.62 22.05
N PRO A 161 22.05 -27.44 22.97
CA PRO A 161 20.65 -27.42 23.37
C PRO A 161 20.10 -26.04 23.86
N ARG A 162 20.99 -25.24 24.48
CA ARG A 162 20.64 -23.89 24.94
C ARG A 162 20.47 -22.93 23.75
N SER A 163 21.42 -22.95 22.81
CA SER A 163 21.40 -22.09 21.60
C SER A 163 20.31 -22.50 20.64
N ALA A 164 20.03 -23.79 20.45
CA ALA A 164 18.96 -24.31 19.63
C ALA A 164 17.60 -23.83 20.12
N ARG A 165 17.34 -23.90 21.43
CA ARG A 165 16.09 -23.39 22.04
C ARG A 165 15.92 -21.89 21.82
N ARG A 166 16.98 -21.10 22.02
CA ARG A 166 16.95 -19.65 21.81
C ARG A 166 16.71 -19.31 20.34
N PHE A 167 17.38 -19.95 19.43
CA PHE A 167 17.18 -19.78 17.99
C PHE A 167 15.74 -20.10 17.57
N LEU A 168 15.19 -21.24 18.00
CA LEU A 168 13.81 -21.63 17.70
C LEU A 168 12.78 -20.66 18.31
N SER A 169 13.08 -20.06 19.47
CA SER A 169 12.24 -18.99 20.06
C SER A 169 12.23 -17.75 19.18
N ILE A 170 13.39 -17.32 18.69
CA ILE A 170 13.52 -16.17 17.77
C ILE A 170 12.76 -16.44 16.47
N VAL A 171 12.91 -17.61 15.87
CA VAL A 171 12.18 -17.99 14.65
C VAL A 171 10.67 -17.96 14.87
N ARG A 172 10.20 -18.44 16.03
CA ARG A 172 8.77 -18.39 16.37
C ARG A 172 8.28 -16.95 16.54
N LEU A 173 9.03 -16.12 17.26
CA LEU A 173 8.75 -14.69 17.43
C LEU A 173 8.68 -14.00 16.07
N THR A 174 9.67 -14.20 15.21
CA THR A 174 9.70 -13.65 13.85
C THR A 174 8.47 -14.05 13.05
N ASN A 175 8.16 -15.34 12.99
CA ASN A 175 6.97 -15.82 12.27
C ASN A 175 5.66 -15.22 12.79
N GLN A 176 5.54 -15.07 14.11
CA GLN A 176 4.35 -14.47 14.73
C GLN A 176 4.26 -12.97 14.42
N THR A 177 5.36 -12.23 14.57
CA THR A 177 5.42 -10.79 14.27
C THR A 177 5.08 -10.51 12.81
N PHE A 178 5.70 -11.24 11.87
CA PHE A 178 5.39 -11.10 10.45
C PHE A 178 3.94 -11.46 10.12
N SER A 179 3.42 -12.55 10.67
CA SER A 179 2.04 -12.96 10.44
C SER A 179 1.04 -11.92 10.96
N ASN A 180 1.28 -11.39 12.15
CA ASN A 180 0.42 -10.37 12.75
C ASN A 180 0.47 -9.05 11.97
N PHE A 181 1.68 -8.63 11.57
CA PHE A 181 1.88 -7.42 10.77
C PHE A 181 1.15 -7.52 9.43
N VAL A 182 1.39 -8.58 8.66
CA VAL A 182 0.74 -8.77 7.35
C VAL A 182 -0.77 -8.86 7.49
N SER A 183 -1.29 -9.53 8.52
CA SER A 183 -2.73 -9.57 8.78
C SER A 183 -3.29 -8.19 9.10
N GLY A 184 -2.59 -7.44 9.95
CA GLY A 184 -2.98 -6.08 10.31
C GLY A 184 -3.02 -5.18 9.08
N GLN A 185 -1.95 -5.19 8.29
CA GLN A 185 -1.81 -4.36 7.10
C GLN A 185 -2.86 -4.66 6.03
N LEU A 186 -3.15 -5.94 5.77
CA LEU A 186 -4.23 -6.33 4.85
C LEU A 186 -5.61 -5.89 5.36
N THR A 187 -5.85 -5.98 6.66
CA THR A 187 -7.11 -5.55 7.27
C THR A 187 -7.27 -4.04 7.19
N GLU A 188 -6.21 -3.30 7.49
CA GLU A 188 -6.17 -1.85 7.38
C GLU A 188 -6.42 -1.39 5.94
N ALA A 189 -5.69 -1.94 4.97
CA ALA A 189 -5.85 -1.64 3.56
C ALA A 189 -7.30 -1.88 3.08
N ALA A 190 -7.92 -2.97 3.51
CA ALA A 190 -9.32 -3.26 3.19
C ALA A 190 -10.27 -2.23 3.81
N ILE A 191 -10.07 -1.86 5.08
CA ILE A 191 -10.90 -0.85 5.77
C ILE A 191 -10.76 0.51 5.07
N ILE A 192 -9.53 0.97 4.80
CA ILE A 192 -9.27 2.25 4.14
C ILE A 192 -9.86 2.27 2.73
N GLY A 193 -9.70 1.19 1.96
CA GLY A 193 -10.30 1.07 0.64
C GLY A 193 -11.82 1.18 0.66
N VAL A 194 -12.48 0.47 1.58
CA VAL A 194 -13.95 0.52 1.72
C VAL A 194 -14.41 1.90 2.18
N LEU A 195 -13.74 2.51 3.16
CA LEU A 195 -14.09 3.86 3.63
C LEU A 195 -13.85 4.91 2.55
N CYS A 196 -12.75 4.80 1.80
CA CYS A 196 -12.47 5.68 0.68
C CYS A 196 -13.56 5.56 -0.39
N PHE A 197 -13.91 4.34 -0.79
CA PHE A 197 -14.96 4.09 -1.77
C PHE A 197 -16.32 4.65 -1.33
N ALA A 198 -16.74 4.33 -0.10
CA ALA A 198 -18.00 4.80 0.45
C ALA A 198 -18.06 6.33 0.56
N GLY A 199 -16.98 6.96 1.03
CA GLY A 199 -16.89 8.41 1.15
C GLY A 199 -16.93 9.11 -0.22
N MET A 200 -16.19 8.60 -1.20
CA MET A 200 -16.22 9.14 -2.57
C MET A 200 -17.60 9.00 -3.21
N LEU A 201 -18.29 7.87 -3.02
CA LEU A 201 -19.66 7.70 -3.50
C LEU A 201 -20.63 8.69 -2.84
N LEU A 202 -20.53 8.88 -1.52
CA LEU A 202 -21.37 9.80 -0.77
C LEU A 202 -21.20 11.24 -1.25
N LEU A 203 -19.96 11.64 -1.53
CA LEU A 203 -19.59 12.97 -2.03
C LEU A 203 -19.77 13.10 -3.56
N ARG A 204 -20.18 12.03 -4.23
CA ARG A 204 -20.33 11.96 -5.69
C ARG A 204 -19.05 12.38 -6.43
N ILE A 205 -17.90 11.91 -5.92
CA ILE A 205 -16.58 12.16 -6.52
C ILE A 205 -16.36 11.15 -7.65
N PRO A 206 -15.85 11.58 -8.82
CA PRO A 206 -15.60 10.69 -9.95
C PRO A 206 -14.50 9.68 -9.63
N PHE A 207 -14.42 8.60 -10.40
CA PHE A 207 -13.41 7.53 -10.29
C PHE A 207 -13.36 6.81 -8.93
N ALA A 208 -14.46 6.82 -8.17
CA ALA A 208 -14.50 6.26 -6.81
C ALA A 208 -13.96 4.82 -6.73
N GLY A 209 -14.30 3.95 -7.69
CA GLY A 209 -13.82 2.57 -7.74
C GLY A 209 -12.31 2.47 -7.96
N ALA A 210 -11.78 3.17 -8.96
CA ALA A 210 -10.36 3.13 -9.31
C ALA A 210 -9.49 3.73 -8.20
N VAL A 211 -9.85 4.92 -7.73
CA VAL A 211 -9.09 5.65 -6.69
C VAL A 211 -9.09 4.88 -5.37
N SER A 212 -10.24 4.36 -4.93
CA SER A 212 -10.32 3.62 -3.66
C SER A 212 -9.53 2.30 -3.69
N ILE A 213 -9.56 1.59 -4.82
CA ILE A 213 -8.73 0.38 -4.98
C ILE A 213 -7.24 0.76 -4.97
N PHE A 214 -6.87 1.85 -5.64
CA PHE A 214 -5.49 2.31 -5.67
C PHE A 214 -5.01 2.72 -4.29
N VAL A 215 -5.82 3.49 -3.55
CA VAL A 215 -5.55 3.86 -2.16
C VAL A 215 -5.42 2.61 -1.28
N ALA A 216 -6.29 1.62 -1.43
CA ALA A 216 -6.21 0.37 -0.68
C ALA A 216 -4.92 -0.42 -0.95
N VAL A 217 -4.50 -0.50 -2.22
CA VAL A 217 -3.26 -1.22 -2.60
C VAL A 217 -2.03 -0.48 -2.10
N THR A 218 -1.99 0.82 -2.29
CA THR A 218 -0.85 1.63 -1.80
C THR A 218 -0.80 1.68 -0.28
N ALA A 219 -1.94 1.65 0.43
CA ALA A 219 -2.01 1.58 1.89
C ALA A 219 -1.32 0.34 2.48
N LEU A 220 -0.98 -0.67 1.67
CA LEU A 220 -0.10 -1.75 2.12
C LEU A 220 1.31 -1.26 2.51
N ILE A 221 1.74 -0.10 2.04
CA ILE A 221 2.97 0.56 2.45
C ILE A 221 2.67 1.41 3.68
N PRO A 222 3.18 1.07 4.88
CA PRO A 222 2.87 1.80 6.10
C PRO A 222 3.22 3.28 6.01
N ILE A 223 2.37 4.15 6.55
CA ILE A 223 2.51 5.60 6.62
C ILE A 223 2.40 6.29 5.24
N PHE A 224 3.13 5.84 4.23
CA PHE A 224 3.20 6.52 2.94
C PHE A 224 2.13 6.07 1.95
N GLY A 225 1.59 4.87 2.11
CA GLY A 225 0.76 4.25 1.07
C GLY A 225 -0.51 5.02 0.76
N ALA A 226 -1.28 5.36 1.77
CA ALA A 226 -2.54 6.08 1.58
C ALA A 226 -2.33 7.52 1.07
N TRP A 227 -1.21 8.17 1.44
CA TRP A 227 -0.82 9.47 0.88
C TRP A 227 -0.42 9.39 -0.58
N LEU A 228 0.34 8.37 -0.97
CA LEU A 228 0.71 8.14 -2.37
C LEU A 228 -0.54 7.85 -3.23
N GLY A 229 -1.38 6.94 -2.76
CA GLY A 229 -2.62 6.61 -3.44
C GLY A 229 -3.59 7.77 -3.54
N GLY A 230 -3.74 8.49 -2.42
CA GLY A 230 -4.58 9.67 -2.36
C GLY A 230 -4.05 10.82 -3.21
N GLY A 231 -2.74 11.05 -3.25
CA GLY A 231 -2.12 12.08 -4.08
C GLY A 231 -2.34 11.83 -5.58
N ILE A 232 -2.15 10.60 -6.03
CA ILE A 232 -2.44 10.21 -7.42
C ILE A 232 -3.94 10.29 -7.69
N GLY A 233 -4.79 9.84 -6.76
CA GLY A 233 -6.24 9.99 -6.87
C GLY A 233 -6.68 11.44 -6.95
N ALA A 234 -6.12 12.33 -6.12
CA ALA A 234 -6.37 13.77 -6.16
C ALA A 234 -5.99 14.38 -7.52
N LEU A 235 -4.84 13.98 -8.05
CA LEU A 235 -4.41 14.41 -9.38
C LEU A 235 -5.40 13.99 -10.45
N LEU A 236 -5.81 12.71 -10.48
CA LEU A 236 -6.80 12.22 -11.44
C LEU A 236 -8.12 12.96 -11.38
N ILE A 237 -8.60 13.24 -10.16
CA ILE A 237 -9.86 13.96 -9.96
C ILE A 237 -9.70 15.43 -10.34
N LEU A 238 -8.56 16.07 -10.04
CA LEU A 238 -8.24 17.44 -10.41
C LEU A 238 -8.31 17.64 -11.93
N LEU A 239 -7.86 16.64 -12.69
CA LEU A 239 -7.83 16.66 -14.14
C LEU A 239 -9.23 16.52 -14.76
N ALA A 240 -10.19 15.91 -14.05
CA ALA A 240 -11.56 15.74 -14.52
C ALA A 240 -12.50 16.81 -13.97
N GLU A 241 -12.47 17.05 -12.67
CA GLU A 241 -13.37 17.99 -11.96
C GLU A 241 -12.60 18.73 -10.85
N PRO A 242 -12.00 19.91 -11.10
CA PRO A 242 -11.17 20.64 -10.12
C PRO A 242 -11.86 20.91 -8.78
N VAL A 243 -13.15 21.26 -8.80
CA VAL A 243 -13.93 21.51 -7.58
C VAL A 243 -14.07 20.22 -6.74
N LYS A 244 -14.27 19.09 -7.40
CA LYS A 244 -14.36 17.79 -6.74
C LYS A 244 -13.02 17.33 -6.15
N ALA A 245 -11.91 17.75 -6.76
CA ALA A 245 -10.57 17.47 -6.21
C ALA A 245 -10.38 18.12 -4.84
N VAL A 246 -10.85 19.35 -4.64
CA VAL A 246 -10.81 20.03 -3.33
C VAL A 246 -11.62 19.23 -2.29
N TRP A 247 -12.83 18.78 -2.65
CA TRP A 247 -13.65 17.94 -1.78
C TRP A 247 -12.96 16.60 -1.46
N PHE A 248 -12.32 15.98 -2.46
CA PHE A 248 -11.59 14.74 -2.28
C PHE A 248 -10.39 14.92 -1.33
N VAL A 249 -9.59 15.97 -1.53
CA VAL A 249 -8.43 16.25 -0.66
C VAL A 249 -8.90 16.49 0.78
N THR A 250 -9.96 17.28 0.97
CA THR A 250 -10.55 17.52 2.30
C THR A 250 -11.02 16.20 2.93
N PHE A 251 -11.73 15.38 2.17
CA PHE A 251 -12.16 14.06 2.62
C PHE A 251 -10.98 13.14 2.95
N LEU A 252 -9.96 13.13 2.10
CA LEU A 252 -8.73 12.33 2.32
C LEU A 252 -8.03 12.73 3.61
N LEU A 253 -7.91 14.03 3.89
CA LEU A 253 -7.33 14.52 5.15
C LEU A 253 -8.11 14.02 6.36
N ILE A 254 -9.43 14.05 6.32
CA ILE A 254 -10.28 13.50 7.38
C ILE A 254 -10.08 11.99 7.51
N LEU A 255 -10.06 11.28 6.40
CA LEU A 255 -9.83 9.82 6.37
C LEU A 255 -8.47 9.46 6.97
N GLN A 256 -7.41 10.23 6.64
CA GLN A 256 -6.08 10.05 7.20
C GLN A 256 -6.03 10.30 8.72
N GLN A 257 -6.78 11.28 9.21
CA GLN A 257 -6.89 11.49 10.66
C GLN A 257 -7.61 10.34 11.36
N LEU A 258 -8.65 9.79 10.74
CA LEU A 258 -9.32 8.59 11.25
C LEU A 258 -8.41 7.37 11.22
N GLU A 259 -7.65 7.19 10.14
CA GLU A 259 -6.66 6.13 10.02
C GLU A 259 -5.63 6.21 11.14
N GLY A 260 -4.89 7.32 11.23
CA GLY A 260 -3.78 7.48 12.16
C GLY A 260 -4.19 7.41 13.63
N ASN A 261 -5.36 7.95 14.00
CA ASN A 261 -5.78 8.04 15.40
C ASN A 261 -6.68 6.89 15.86
N LEU A 262 -7.41 6.26 14.94
CA LEU A 262 -8.42 5.27 15.31
C LEU A 262 -8.14 3.88 14.73
N ILE A 263 -7.90 3.78 13.43
CA ILE A 263 -7.80 2.51 12.69
C ILE A 263 -6.43 1.88 12.92
N TYR A 264 -5.36 2.60 12.59
CA TYR A 264 -3.98 2.10 12.69
C TYR A 264 -3.63 1.57 14.08
N PRO A 265 -3.88 2.29 15.20
CA PRO A 265 -3.55 1.80 16.53
C PRO A 265 -4.31 0.54 16.93
N ARG A 266 -5.53 0.37 16.42
CA ARG A 266 -6.36 -0.81 16.73
C ARG A 266 -6.05 -2.02 15.88
N VAL A 267 -5.70 -1.82 14.62
CA VAL A 267 -5.53 -2.89 13.63
C VAL A 267 -4.08 -3.35 13.54
N VAL A 268 -3.16 -2.41 13.41
CA VAL A 268 -1.72 -2.68 13.20
C VAL A 268 -0.91 -2.43 14.47
N GLY A 269 -1.16 -1.33 15.18
CA GLY A 269 -0.33 -0.88 16.30
C GLY A 269 -0.15 -1.90 17.41
N LYS A 270 -1.20 -2.64 17.81
CA LYS A 270 -1.12 -3.72 18.80
C LYS A 270 -0.32 -4.93 18.32
N SER A 271 -0.19 -5.10 17.01
CA SER A 271 0.45 -6.27 16.40
C SER A 271 1.97 -6.12 16.28
N VAL A 272 2.48 -4.89 16.27
CA VAL A 272 3.89 -4.59 16.00
C VAL A 272 4.62 -4.10 17.25
N GLY A 273 3.94 -3.39 18.15
CA GLY A 273 4.49 -2.91 19.43
C GLY A 273 5.67 -1.93 19.29
N LEU A 274 5.85 -1.33 18.10
CA LEU A 274 6.91 -0.36 17.81
C LEU A 274 6.46 1.07 18.08
N PRO A 275 7.30 1.92 18.66
CA PRO A 275 7.12 3.37 18.61
C PRO A 275 7.07 3.87 17.17
N GLY A 276 6.17 4.85 16.88
CA GLY A 276 5.96 5.37 15.53
C GLY A 276 7.24 5.86 14.83
N ILE A 277 8.16 6.46 15.60
CA ILE A 277 9.47 6.91 15.08
C ILE A 277 10.30 5.74 14.51
N LEU A 278 10.27 4.56 15.13
CA LEU A 278 10.98 3.38 14.65
C LEU A 278 10.31 2.81 13.39
N VAL A 279 8.98 2.95 13.28
CA VAL A 279 8.27 2.56 12.05
C VAL A 279 8.71 3.46 10.90
N LEU A 280 8.74 4.79 11.11
CA LEU A 280 9.20 5.75 10.11
C LEU A 280 10.63 5.47 9.67
N MET A 281 11.56 5.29 10.62
CA MET A 281 12.96 4.95 10.32
C MET A 281 13.07 3.64 9.55
N ALA A 282 12.34 2.59 9.96
CA ALA A 282 12.35 1.31 9.28
C ALA A 282 11.89 1.43 7.83
N VAL A 283 10.78 2.14 7.58
CA VAL A 283 10.24 2.33 6.23
C VAL A 283 11.19 3.14 5.35
N THR A 284 11.81 4.22 5.89
CA THR A 284 12.75 5.05 5.13
C THR A 284 14.01 4.26 4.75
N ILE A 285 14.64 3.60 5.73
CA ILE A 285 15.85 2.80 5.48
C ILE A 285 15.54 1.59 4.57
N GLY A 286 14.40 0.92 4.82
CA GLY A 286 13.98 -0.20 4.00
C GLY A 286 13.67 0.20 2.56
N GLY A 287 13.08 1.39 2.38
CA GLY A 287 12.77 1.97 1.07
C GLY A 287 14.01 2.24 0.25
N GLU A 288 15.03 2.85 0.85
CA GLU A 288 16.32 3.09 0.20
C GLU A 288 17.05 1.79 -0.17
N ALA A 289 17.02 0.79 0.71
CA ALA A 289 17.77 -0.45 0.51
C ALA A 289 17.13 -1.39 -0.52
N PHE A 290 15.81 -1.54 -0.53
CA PHE A 290 15.08 -2.56 -1.31
C PHE A 290 13.79 -2.05 -1.94
N GLY A 291 13.60 -0.72 -2.06
CA GLY A 291 12.40 -0.12 -2.65
C GLY A 291 11.12 -0.46 -1.88
N VAL A 292 10.02 -0.63 -2.62
CA VAL A 292 8.69 -0.90 -2.05
C VAL A 292 8.66 -2.16 -1.19
N LEU A 293 9.36 -3.22 -1.59
CA LEU A 293 9.46 -4.43 -0.78
C LEU A 293 10.20 -4.19 0.53
N GLY A 294 11.26 -3.35 0.49
CA GLY A 294 11.96 -2.94 1.69
C GLY A 294 11.07 -2.15 2.65
N MET A 295 10.28 -1.21 2.15
CA MET A 295 9.31 -0.47 2.98
C MET A 295 8.35 -1.41 3.71
N LEU A 296 7.83 -2.42 3.00
CA LEU A 296 6.85 -3.36 3.55
C LEU A 296 7.48 -4.29 4.61
N PHE A 297 8.67 -4.83 4.33
CA PHE A 297 9.27 -5.85 5.21
C PHE A 297 10.15 -5.28 6.32
N SER A 298 10.62 -4.04 6.21
CA SER A 298 11.46 -3.40 7.24
C SER A 298 10.77 -3.25 8.59
N VAL A 299 9.47 -2.93 8.59
CA VAL A 299 8.69 -2.73 9.82
C VAL A 299 8.65 -4.00 10.69
N PRO A 300 8.25 -5.19 10.18
CA PRO A 300 8.27 -6.40 11.00
C PRO A 300 9.69 -6.86 11.35
N VAL A 301 10.69 -6.59 10.52
CA VAL A 301 12.10 -6.84 10.88
C VAL A 301 12.51 -5.98 12.07
N CYS A 302 12.24 -4.68 12.01
CA CYS A 302 12.50 -3.75 13.11
C CYS A 302 11.76 -4.16 14.39
N ALA A 303 10.51 -4.64 14.27
CA ALA A 303 9.72 -5.12 15.41
C ALA A 303 10.35 -6.35 16.09
N VAL A 304 10.88 -7.28 15.31
CA VAL A 304 11.60 -8.44 15.84
C VAL A 304 12.87 -7.98 16.58
N LEU A 305 13.66 -7.11 15.95
CA LEU A 305 14.90 -6.58 16.55
C LEU A 305 14.61 -5.83 17.85
N TYR A 306 13.57 -4.99 17.85
CA TYR A 306 13.15 -4.25 19.04
C TYR A 306 12.67 -5.17 20.16
N SER A 307 11.90 -6.21 19.83
CA SER A 307 11.46 -7.21 20.81
C SER A 307 12.63 -7.97 21.44
N LEU A 308 13.63 -8.35 20.62
CA LEU A 308 14.84 -8.99 21.10
C LEU A 308 15.68 -8.05 21.97
N TYR A 309 15.76 -6.78 21.62
CA TYR A 309 16.42 -5.76 22.42
C TYR A 309 15.77 -5.61 23.80
N LEU A 310 14.44 -5.52 23.87
CA LEU A 310 13.70 -5.43 25.11
C LEU A 310 13.87 -6.68 25.98
N GLU A 311 13.88 -7.87 25.37
CA GLU A 311 14.15 -9.13 26.08
C GLU A 311 15.57 -9.15 26.67
N PHE A 312 16.56 -8.68 25.91
CA PHE A 312 17.92 -8.57 26.34
C PHE A 312 18.09 -7.60 27.51
N MET A 313 17.44 -6.43 27.46
CA MET A 313 17.46 -5.44 28.54
C MET A 313 16.80 -5.96 29.82
N LYS A 314 15.69 -6.69 29.69
CA LYS A 314 14.97 -7.28 30.82
C LYS A 314 15.78 -8.38 31.54
N ASN A 315 16.61 -9.10 30.79
CA ASN A 315 17.42 -10.19 31.33
C ASN A 315 18.80 -9.75 31.87
N ARG A 316 19.14 -8.45 31.77
CA ARG A 316 20.29 -7.90 32.50
C ARG A 316 19.93 -7.72 33.96
N PRO A 317 20.72 -8.24 34.90
CA PRO A 317 20.56 -7.88 36.31
C PRO A 317 20.65 -6.36 36.42
N ARG A 318 19.67 -5.76 37.08
CA ARG A 318 19.72 -4.36 37.47
C ARG A 318 20.98 -4.20 38.31
N HIS A 319 21.94 -3.45 37.82
CA HIS A 319 23.02 -2.97 38.66
C HIS A 319 22.32 -2.00 39.60
N ASP A 320 22.01 -2.47 40.82
CA ASP A 320 21.61 -1.59 41.91
C ASP A 320 22.81 -0.67 42.11
N ASP A 321 22.66 0.57 41.71
CA ASP A 321 23.62 1.63 41.95
C ASP A 321 23.52 1.92 43.45
N PRO A 322 24.57 1.63 44.26
CA PRO A 322 24.59 2.06 45.65
C PRO A 322 25.06 3.52 45.64
N LEU A 323 24.15 4.44 45.33
CA LEU A 323 24.34 5.87 45.62
C LEU A 323 23.32 6.26 46.70
N GLU A 324 23.68 5.94 47.92
CA GLU A 324 23.40 6.73 49.13
C GLU A 324 24.73 7.08 49.79
#